data_6e5030af590c8b60139e42ce22e28c3d
#
_entry.id   6e5030af590c8b60139e42ce22e28c3d
#
_cell.length_a   1.000
_cell.length_b   1.000
_cell.length_c   1.000
_cell.angle_alpha   90.00
_cell.angle_beta   90.00
_cell.angle_gamma   90.00
#
_symmetry.space_group_name_H-M   'P 1'
#
loop_
_entity.id
_entity.type
_entity.pdbx_description
1 polymer ?
#
loop_
_entity_poly.entity_id
_entity_poly.type
_entity_poly.pdbx_seq_one_letter_code
_entity_poly.pdbx_strand_id
1 'polypeptide(L)'
;MANAGFQEKSEKVIETFDELFKDYDYIVAPSASCAAYVKVYYPKILEGKHECISSKKIMDVVEFLHDVLKVDHVPGKFPHVVSVHNSCHGVRELGLSSPSERHIKPFNKIIDLLNMVEGITIHEPERKDECCGFGGMFSIEEPAVSTRMGEDKIKRHMATGAEYVTGPDSSCLMHMAGIAKKENMPIKFIHVVQILAAGL
;
A
#
# COMPACT_ATOMS: atom_id res chain seq x y z
N MET A 1 1.24 -18.61 2.45
CA MET A 1 1.01 -20.07 2.24
C MET A 1 0.91 -20.40 0.76
N ALA A 2 0.00 -19.84 -0.04
CA ALA A 2 -0.11 -20.14 -1.47
C ALA A 2 1.20 -19.91 -2.24
N ASN A 3 1.88 -18.78 -2.00
CA ASN A 3 3.18 -18.45 -2.62
C ASN A 3 4.30 -19.45 -2.28
N ALA A 4 4.12 -20.26 -1.21
CA ALA A 4 5.04 -21.31 -0.80
C ALA A 4 4.53 -22.72 -1.18
N GLY A 5 3.53 -22.81 -2.07
CA GLY A 5 2.98 -24.07 -2.58
C GLY A 5 1.96 -24.79 -1.69
N PHE A 6 1.58 -24.20 -0.53
CA PHE A 6 0.59 -24.81 0.37
C PHE A 6 -0.84 -24.44 0.00
N GLN A 7 -1.30 -24.89 -1.16
CA GLN A 7 -2.58 -24.50 -1.75
C GLN A 7 -3.78 -24.92 -0.91
N GLU A 8 -3.87 -26.19 -0.49
CA GLU A 8 -4.98 -26.71 0.33
C GLU A 8 -5.13 -25.96 1.68
N LYS A 9 -4.00 -25.58 2.30
CA LYS A 9 -4.03 -24.78 3.55
C LYS A 9 -4.54 -23.37 3.27
N SER A 10 -4.22 -22.82 2.10
CA SER A 10 -4.68 -21.50 1.70
C SER A 10 -6.19 -21.48 1.45
N GLU A 11 -6.74 -22.54 0.86
CA GLU A 11 -8.18 -22.69 0.63
C GLU A 11 -8.97 -22.61 1.95
N LYS A 12 -8.55 -23.33 2.97
CA LYS A 12 -9.20 -23.28 4.30
C LYS A 12 -9.17 -21.87 4.93
N VAL A 13 -8.08 -21.12 4.72
CA VAL A 13 -7.99 -19.73 5.19
C VAL A 13 -8.96 -18.85 4.41
N ILE A 14 -9.09 -19.06 3.11
CA ILE A 14 -10.01 -18.29 2.25
C ILE A 14 -11.46 -18.59 2.63
N GLU A 15 -11.82 -19.85 2.86
CA GLU A 15 -13.14 -20.25 3.32
C GLU A 15 -13.50 -19.58 4.65
N THR A 16 -12.59 -19.64 5.62
CA THR A 16 -12.78 -18.97 6.91
C THR A 16 -12.95 -17.45 6.75
N PHE A 17 -12.14 -16.82 5.90
CA PHE A 17 -12.25 -15.40 5.61
C PHE A 17 -13.61 -15.07 4.99
N ASP A 18 -14.04 -15.85 4.01
CA ASP A 18 -15.33 -15.62 3.35
C ASP A 18 -16.51 -15.80 4.31
N GLU A 19 -16.50 -16.84 5.15
CA GLU A 19 -17.51 -17.04 6.18
C GLU A 19 -17.64 -15.85 7.15
N LEU A 20 -16.50 -15.26 7.54
CA LEU A 20 -16.47 -14.14 8.47
C LEU A 20 -16.96 -12.82 7.85
N PHE A 21 -16.73 -12.62 6.55
CA PHE A 21 -16.90 -11.31 5.93
C PHE A 21 -17.95 -11.23 4.81
N LYS A 22 -18.52 -12.35 4.35
CA LYS A 22 -19.48 -12.39 3.23
C LYS A 22 -20.74 -11.54 3.41
N ASP A 23 -21.15 -11.32 4.65
CA ASP A 23 -22.41 -10.62 4.96
C ASP A 23 -22.23 -9.08 5.10
N TYR A 24 -20.97 -8.58 5.08
CA TYR A 24 -20.71 -7.15 5.09
C TYR A 24 -20.80 -6.55 3.68
N ASP A 25 -21.22 -5.30 3.57
CA ASP A 25 -21.28 -4.57 2.29
C ASP A 25 -19.88 -4.19 1.80
N TYR A 26 -18.99 -3.81 2.70
CA TYR A 26 -17.61 -3.41 2.44
C TYR A 26 -16.67 -4.04 3.44
N ILE A 27 -15.48 -4.41 2.97
CA ILE A 27 -14.35 -4.87 3.78
C ILE A 27 -13.20 -3.92 3.53
N VAL A 28 -12.83 -3.12 4.52
CA VAL A 28 -11.82 -2.07 4.36
C VAL A 28 -10.56 -2.46 5.10
N ALA A 29 -9.44 -2.53 4.37
CA ALA A 29 -8.14 -2.89 4.94
C ALA A 29 -7.15 -1.72 4.84
N PRO A 30 -6.43 -1.37 5.92
CA PRO A 30 -5.36 -0.36 5.88
C PRO A 30 -4.04 -0.94 5.37
N SER A 31 -4.09 -1.68 4.26
CA SER A 31 -2.93 -2.30 3.63
C SER A 31 -3.26 -2.68 2.20
N ALA A 32 -2.72 -1.95 1.25
CA ALA A 32 -2.98 -2.17 -0.18
C ALA A 32 -2.57 -3.57 -0.64
N SER A 33 -1.44 -4.11 -0.15
CA SER A 33 -1.00 -5.47 -0.51
C SER A 33 -1.92 -6.55 0.03
N CYS A 34 -2.46 -6.38 1.24
CA CYS A 34 -3.44 -7.32 1.81
C CYS A 34 -4.76 -7.29 1.04
N ALA A 35 -5.30 -6.08 0.78
CA ALA A 35 -6.52 -5.91 0.01
C ALA A 35 -6.37 -6.49 -1.41
N ALA A 36 -5.26 -6.20 -2.08
CA ALA A 36 -4.95 -6.74 -3.40
C ALA A 36 -4.84 -8.26 -3.40
N TYR A 37 -4.19 -8.84 -2.38
CA TYR A 37 -4.05 -10.28 -2.27
C TYR A 37 -5.41 -10.99 -2.16
N VAL A 38 -6.29 -10.50 -1.31
CA VAL A 38 -7.66 -11.04 -1.18
C VAL A 38 -8.45 -10.81 -2.48
N LYS A 39 -8.43 -9.61 -3.03
CA LYS A 39 -9.21 -9.23 -4.23
C LYS A 39 -8.82 -10.04 -5.47
N VAL A 40 -7.52 -10.26 -5.67
CA VAL A 40 -6.98 -10.80 -6.93
C VAL A 40 -6.63 -12.28 -6.83
N TYR A 41 -6.04 -12.71 -5.71
CA TYR A 41 -5.48 -14.06 -5.61
C TYR A 41 -6.43 -15.08 -4.96
N TYR A 42 -7.32 -14.68 -4.05
CA TYR A 42 -8.29 -15.60 -3.47
C TYR A 42 -9.17 -16.26 -4.55
N PRO A 43 -9.76 -15.50 -5.49
CA PRO A 43 -10.51 -16.12 -6.60
C PRO A 43 -9.66 -17.09 -7.44
N LYS A 44 -8.39 -16.75 -7.70
CA LYS A 44 -7.48 -17.62 -8.48
C LYS A 44 -7.12 -18.93 -7.76
N ILE A 45 -6.95 -18.88 -6.43
CA ILE A 45 -6.66 -20.07 -5.63
C ILE A 45 -7.86 -21.02 -5.60
N LEU A 46 -9.07 -20.46 -5.61
CA LEU A 46 -10.34 -21.22 -5.59
C LEU A 46 -10.85 -21.59 -6.98
N GLU A 47 -10.16 -21.24 -8.06
CA GLU A 47 -10.61 -21.42 -9.43
C GLU A 47 -11.11 -22.85 -9.69
N GLY A 48 -12.37 -22.96 -10.18
CA GLY A 48 -13.02 -24.23 -10.43
C GLY A 48 -13.64 -24.94 -9.22
N LYS A 49 -13.54 -24.38 -8.00
CA LYS A 49 -14.11 -24.97 -6.77
C LYS A 49 -15.37 -24.24 -6.32
N HIS A 50 -15.21 -23.01 -5.84
CA HIS A 50 -16.31 -22.15 -5.41
C HIS A 50 -15.91 -20.67 -5.48
N GLU A 51 -16.87 -19.77 -5.34
CA GLU A 51 -16.67 -18.33 -5.38
C GLU A 51 -16.35 -17.77 -3.99
N CYS A 52 -15.37 -16.86 -3.89
CA CYS A 52 -15.13 -16.07 -2.70
C CYS A 52 -15.88 -14.73 -2.81
N ILE A 53 -17.00 -14.60 -2.11
CA ILE A 53 -17.88 -13.42 -2.15
C ILE A 53 -17.14 -12.20 -1.57
N SER A 54 -16.44 -12.38 -0.47
CA SER A 54 -15.71 -11.33 0.25
C SER A 54 -14.60 -10.68 -0.61
N SER A 55 -14.01 -11.43 -1.57
CA SER A 55 -12.98 -10.90 -2.46
C SER A 55 -13.46 -9.75 -3.36
N LYS A 56 -14.76 -9.68 -3.64
CA LYS A 56 -15.37 -8.59 -4.42
C LYS A 56 -15.67 -7.34 -3.59
N LYS A 57 -15.69 -7.47 -2.28
CA LYS A 57 -16.08 -6.41 -1.33
C LYS A 57 -14.90 -5.75 -0.64
N ILE A 58 -13.70 -6.36 -0.76
CA ILE A 58 -12.51 -5.83 -0.12
C ILE A 58 -11.89 -4.70 -0.93
N MET A 59 -11.44 -3.68 -0.22
CA MET A 59 -10.71 -2.54 -0.78
C MET A 59 -9.72 -1.97 0.23
N ASP A 60 -8.76 -1.20 -0.26
CA ASP A 60 -7.89 -0.40 0.59
C ASP A 60 -8.65 0.79 1.17
N VAL A 61 -8.23 1.25 2.33
CA VAL A 61 -8.86 2.41 3.00
C VAL A 61 -8.81 3.68 2.14
N VAL A 62 -7.75 3.88 1.35
CA VAL A 62 -7.65 5.01 0.42
C VAL A 62 -8.71 4.89 -0.68
N GLU A 63 -8.88 3.68 -1.26
CA GLU A 63 -9.91 3.39 -2.26
C GLU A 63 -11.31 3.67 -1.67
N PHE A 64 -11.56 3.23 -0.44
CA PHE A 64 -12.86 3.42 0.23
C PHE A 64 -13.16 4.90 0.49
N LEU A 65 -12.22 5.65 1.04
CA LEU A 65 -12.40 7.08 1.33
C LEU A 65 -12.58 7.89 0.03
N HIS A 66 -11.79 7.58 -1.01
CA HIS A 66 -11.81 8.34 -2.25
C HIS A 66 -12.98 7.98 -3.17
N ASP A 67 -13.22 6.68 -3.42
CA ASP A 67 -14.17 6.24 -4.46
C ASP A 67 -15.59 6.00 -3.92
N VAL A 68 -15.71 5.50 -2.68
CA VAL A 68 -17.01 5.15 -2.07
C VAL A 68 -17.57 6.30 -1.26
N LEU A 69 -16.82 6.76 -0.27
CA LEU A 69 -17.27 7.87 0.59
C LEU A 69 -17.13 9.24 -0.09
N LYS A 70 -16.22 9.34 -1.08
CA LYS A 70 -15.96 10.59 -1.81
C LYS A 70 -15.74 11.76 -0.86
N VAL A 71 -14.89 11.54 0.14
CA VAL A 71 -14.60 12.55 1.15
C VAL A 71 -14.05 13.81 0.49
N ASP A 72 -14.55 14.96 0.90
CA ASP A 72 -14.14 16.29 0.42
C ASP A 72 -13.37 17.09 1.49
N HIS A 73 -13.25 16.52 2.69
CA HIS A 73 -12.54 17.10 3.81
C HIS A 73 -11.94 16.01 4.72
N VAL A 74 -10.76 16.25 5.26
CA VAL A 74 -10.14 15.48 6.33
C VAL A 74 -9.70 16.40 7.46
N PRO A 75 -9.87 16.02 8.74
CA PRO A 75 -9.56 16.90 9.87
C PRO A 75 -8.05 17.02 10.15
N GLY A 76 -7.23 16.32 9.37
CA GLY A 76 -5.80 16.20 9.61
C GLY A 76 -5.04 17.52 9.45
N LYS A 77 -4.06 17.72 10.36
CA LYS A 77 -3.04 18.79 10.26
C LYS A 77 -1.66 18.18 10.34
N PHE A 78 -0.87 18.33 9.27
CA PHE A 78 0.45 17.72 9.18
C PHE A 78 1.44 18.64 8.44
N PRO A 79 1.99 19.69 9.11
CA PRO A 79 2.80 20.72 8.48
C PRO A 79 4.25 20.25 8.21
N HIS A 80 4.38 19.24 7.37
CA HIS A 80 5.64 18.60 6.99
C HIS A 80 5.75 18.37 5.49
N VAL A 81 6.99 18.25 5.02
CA VAL A 81 7.26 17.82 3.64
C VAL A 81 7.22 16.29 3.58
N VAL A 82 6.34 15.75 2.76
CA VAL A 82 6.03 14.33 2.66
C VAL A 82 6.30 13.81 1.24
N SER A 83 6.94 12.67 1.12
CA SER A 83 7.07 11.97 -0.16
C SER A 83 6.21 10.69 -0.18
N VAL A 84 5.47 10.47 -1.27
CA VAL A 84 4.52 9.35 -1.36
C VAL A 84 5.19 8.13 -1.97
N HIS A 85 5.17 7.02 -1.23
CA HIS A 85 5.51 5.69 -1.74
C HIS A 85 4.26 5.02 -2.31
N ASN A 86 4.18 4.93 -3.62
CA ASN A 86 3.14 4.15 -4.30
C ASN A 86 3.52 2.66 -4.24
N SER A 87 2.79 1.88 -3.45
CA SER A 87 3.06 0.44 -3.35
C SER A 87 2.72 -0.28 -4.67
N CYS A 88 3.49 -1.31 -5.02
CA CYS A 88 3.31 -2.05 -6.27
C CYS A 88 1.89 -2.60 -6.43
N HIS A 89 1.34 -3.22 -5.37
CA HIS A 89 -0.01 -3.76 -5.35
C HIS A 89 -1.07 -2.65 -5.40
N GLY A 90 -0.84 -1.54 -4.69
CA GLY A 90 -1.72 -0.37 -4.75
C GLY A 90 -1.83 0.20 -6.16
N VAL A 91 -0.71 0.31 -6.87
CA VAL A 91 -0.67 0.86 -8.24
C VAL A 91 -1.29 -0.11 -9.24
N ARG A 92 -0.80 -1.36 -9.30
CA ARG A 92 -1.07 -2.28 -10.42
C ARG A 92 -2.31 -3.14 -10.24
N GLU A 93 -2.70 -3.43 -9.02
CA GLU A 93 -3.82 -4.33 -8.71
C GLU A 93 -5.06 -3.58 -8.20
N LEU A 94 -4.87 -2.53 -7.38
CA LEU A 94 -5.99 -1.74 -6.86
C LEU A 94 -6.25 -0.43 -7.62
N GLY A 95 -5.32 0.03 -8.45
CA GLY A 95 -5.48 1.29 -9.19
C GLY A 95 -5.56 2.51 -8.27
N LEU A 96 -4.74 2.56 -7.21
CA LEU A 96 -4.64 3.73 -6.31
C LEU A 96 -3.92 4.90 -6.98
N SER A 97 -3.06 4.62 -7.96
CA SER A 97 -2.42 5.64 -8.79
C SER A 97 -2.13 5.10 -10.20
N SER A 98 -1.86 6.02 -11.13
CA SER A 98 -1.49 5.67 -12.50
C SER A 98 -0.10 5.04 -12.54
N PRO A 99 0.05 3.83 -13.10
CA PRO A 99 1.36 3.24 -13.35
C PRO A 99 2.04 3.94 -14.54
N SER A 100 3.36 4.19 -14.42
CA SER A 100 4.12 4.93 -15.43
C SER A 100 4.21 4.19 -16.77
N GLU A 101 4.20 2.85 -16.74
CA GLU A 101 4.30 2.01 -17.95
C GLU A 101 3.04 2.04 -18.86
N ARG A 102 1.92 2.53 -18.37
CA ARG A 102 0.65 2.54 -19.15
C ARG A 102 0.41 3.81 -19.97
N HIS A 103 1.21 4.86 -19.75
CA HIS A 103 1.08 6.15 -20.46
C HIS A 103 -0.35 6.74 -20.49
N ILE A 104 -1.13 6.51 -19.41
CA ILE A 104 -2.47 7.07 -19.21
C ILE A 104 -2.38 8.44 -18.52
N LYS A 105 -3.51 9.20 -18.52
CA LYS A 105 -3.58 10.45 -17.77
C LYS A 105 -3.19 10.20 -16.31
N PRO A 106 -2.22 10.93 -15.75
CA PRO A 106 -1.78 10.76 -14.38
C PRO A 106 -2.91 11.00 -13.36
N PHE A 107 -2.99 10.14 -12.35
CA PHE A 107 -3.84 10.31 -11.17
C PHE A 107 -3.19 9.63 -9.96
N ASN A 108 -3.56 10.09 -8.75
CA ASN A 108 -3.09 9.46 -7.51
C ASN A 108 -4.07 9.75 -6.36
N LYS A 109 -4.89 8.75 -6.01
CA LYS A 109 -5.91 8.86 -4.95
C LYS A 109 -5.31 9.17 -3.58
N ILE A 110 -4.08 8.69 -3.32
CA ILE A 110 -3.38 8.99 -2.06
C ILE A 110 -3.08 10.49 -1.98
N ILE A 111 -2.55 11.06 -3.07
CA ILE A 111 -2.23 12.49 -3.15
C ILE A 111 -3.50 13.33 -3.09
N ASP A 112 -4.58 12.90 -3.75
CA ASP A 112 -5.86 13.60 -3.71
C ASP A 112 -6.38 13.74 -2.27
N LEU A 113 -6.33 12.67 -1.46
CA LEU A 113 -6.70 12.71 -0.04
C LEU A 113 -5.73 13.54 0.80
N LEU A 114 -4.42 13.38 0.58
CA LEU A 114 -3.41 14.11 1.34
C LEU A 114 -3.46 15.62 1.09
N ASN A 115 -3.84 16.06 -0.11
CA ASN A 115 -4.00 17.49 -0.42
C ASN A 115 -5.11 18.19 0.40
N MET A 116 -5.99 17.41 1.06
CA MET A 116 -7.00 17.94 1.98
C MET A 116 -6.44 18.18 3.40
N VAL A 117 -5.23 17.68 3.71
CA VAL A 117 -4.60 17.81 5.04
C VAL A 117 -3.96 19.18 5.19
N GLU A 118 -4.29 19.89 6.27
CA GLU A 118 -3.77 21.24 6.52
C GLU A 118 -2.24 21.26 6.70
N GLY A 119 -1.57 22.10 5.94
CA GLY A 119 -0.13 22.39 6.09
C GLY A 119 0.81 21.37 5.45
N ILE A 120 0.31 20.28 4.86
CA ILE A 120 1.14 19.29 4.20
C ILE A 120 1.76 19.84 2.90
N THR A 121 3.00 19.46 2.64
CA THR A 121 3.67 19.69 1.35
C THR A 121 4.03 18.33 0.75
N ILE A 122 3.60 18.05 -0.49
CA ILE A 122 3.79 16.74 -1.11
C ILE A 122 4.80 16.83 -2.25
N HIS A 123 5.82 15.97 -2.19
CA HIS A 123 6.80 15.81 -3.26
C HIS A 123 6.82 14.36 -3.74
N GLU A 124 6.78 14.16 -5.06
CA GLU A 124 6.91 12.82 -5.65
C GLU A 124 8.37 12.52 -6.02
N PRO A 125 8.87 11.29 -5.77
CA PRO A 125 10.19 10.89 -6.23
C PRO A 125 10.19 10.67 -7.74
N GLU A 126 11.34 10.81 -8.39
CA GLU A 126 11.52 10.62 -9.85
C GLU A 126 10.94 9.28 -10.33
N ARG A 127 11.21 8.18 -9.60
CA ARG A 127 10.68 6.84 -9.87
C ARG A 127 9.58 6.49 -8.87
N LYS A 128 8.42 7.06 -9.07
CA LYS A 128 7.32 6.99 -8.12
C LYS A 128 6.71 5.60 -7.90
N ASP A 129 6.70 4.76 -8.91
CA ASP A 129 6.16 3.39 -8.89
C ASP A 129 7.21 2.27 -8.81
N GLU A 130 8.46 2.62 -8.42
CA GLU A 130 9.52 1.66 -8.13
C GLU A 130 9.24 0.89 -6.83
N CYS A 131 9.49 -0.42 -6.84
CA CYS A 131 9.29 -1.30 -5.68
C CYS A 131 10.24 -0.96 -4.53
N CYS A 132 9.75 -1.10 -3.28
CA CYS A 132 10.59 -0.96 -2.08
C CYS A 132 11.52 -2.15 -1.81
N GLY A 133 11.30 -3.30 -2.48
CA GLY A 133 12.10 -4.50 -2.32
C GLY A 133 11.62 -5.46 -1.23
N PHE A 134 10.57 -5.17 -0.45
CA PHE A 134 10.13 -6.07 0.63
C PHE A 134 9.68 -7.44 0.12
N GLY A 135 8.62 -7.51 -0.71
CA GLY A 135 8.14 -8.73 -1.37
C GLY A 135 7.81 -9.93 -0.45
N GLY A 136 7.70 -9.73 0.87
CA GLY A 136 7.43 -10.80 1.82
C GLY A 136 8.54 -11.87 1.84
N MET A 137 8.32 -13.04 1.22
CA MET A 137 9.31 -14.13 1.11
C MET A 137 10.58 -13.65 0.41
N PHE A 138 10.50 -12.81 -0.59
CA PHE A 138 11.65 -12.28 -1.33
C PHE A 138 12.68 -11.60 -0.41
N SER A 139 12.25 -10.87 0.60
CA SER A 139 13.17 -10.23 1.56
C SER A 139 13.94 -11.23 2.44
N ILE A 140 13.46 -12.47 2.54
CA ILE A 140 14.09 -13.56 3.29
C ILE A 140 14.99 -14.39 2.36
N GLU A 141 14.52 -14.68 1.17
CA GLU A 141 15.23 -15.51 0.19
C GLU A 141 16.37 -14.73 -0.50
N GLU A 142 16.14 -13.44 -0.78
CA GLU A 142 17.09 -12.56 -1.49
C GLU A 142 17.40 -11.27 -0.68
N PRO A 143 17.92 -11.39 0.56
CA PRO A 143 18.04 -10.25 1.48
C PRO A 143 18.96 -9.15 0.97
N ALA A 144 20.02 -9.50 0.22
CA ALA A 144 20.96 -8.52 -0.33
C ALA A 144 20.30 -7.65 -1.40
N VAL A 145 19.54 -8.26 -2.32
CA VAL A 145 18.83 -7.55 -3.39
C VAL A 145 17.70 -6.73 -2.81
N SER A 146 16.91 -7.30 -1.90
CA SER A 146 15.81 -6.64 -1.20
C SER A 146 16.29 -5.37 -0.46
N THR A 147 17.39 -5.47 0.29
CA THR A 147 17.98 -4.34 1.01
C THR A 147 18.44 -3.27 0.02
N ARG A 148 19.12 -3.64 -1.06
CA ARG A 148 19.60 -2.69 -2.07
C ARG A 148 18.46 -1.93 -2.75
N MET A 149 17.36 -2.62 -3.09
CA MET A 149 16.15 -1.97 -3.64
C MET A 149 15.57 -0.96 -2.66
N GLY A 150 15.50 -1.32 -1.37
CA GLY A 150 15.03 -0.42 -0.32
C GLY A 150 15.91 0.80 -0.14
N GLU A 151 17.24 0.63 -0.12
CA GLU A 151 18.20 1.75 -0.06
C GLU A 151 18.02 2.73 -1.22
N ASP A 152 17.93 2.22 -2.45
CA ASP A 152 17.77 3.04 -3.64
C ASP A 152 16.44 3.80 -3.61
N LYS A 153 15.37 3.15 -3.16
CA LYS A 153 14.05 3.79 -2.99
C LYS A 153 14.09 4.89 -1.93
N ILE A 154 14.72 4.65 -0.77
CA ILE A 154 14.86 5.64 0.30
C ILE A 154 15.64 6.86 -0.19
N LYS A 155 16.77 6.65 -0.89
CA LYS A 155 17.58 7.73 -1.46
C LYS A 155 16.79 8.63 -2.40
N ARG A 156 15.89 8.05 -3.21
CA ARG A 156 15.01 8.83 -4.10
C ARG A 156 13.98 9.66 -3.33
N HIS A 157 13.41 9.11 -2.26
CA HIS A 157 12.54 9.88 -1.38
C HIS A 157 13.31 11.02 -0.69
N MET A 158 14.52 10.76 -0.19
CA MET A 158 15.37 11.79 0.41
C MET A 158 15.75 12.91 -0.57
N ALA A 159 15.98 12.56 -1.84
CA ALA A 159 16.32 13.52 -2.89
C ALA A 159 15.19 14.53 -3.16
N THR A 160 13.96 14.25 -2.75
CA THR A 160 12.84 15.20 -2.82
C THR A 160 12.85 16.26 -1.73
N GLY A 161 13.74 16.15 -0.74
CA GLY A 161 13.76 17.00 0.46
C GLY A 161 12.68 16.65 1.48
N ALA A 162 12.03 15.49 1.37
CA ALA A 162 10.97 15.06 2.28
C ALA A 162 11.51 14.70 3.67
N GLU A 163 10.76 15.09 4.70
CA GLU A 163 10.97 14.69 6.09
C GLU A 163 10.37 13.30 6.38
N TYR A 164 9.27 13.00 5.70
CA TYR A 164 8.53 11.76 5.86
C TYR A 164 8.29 11.05 4.52
N VAL A 165 8.33 9.72 4.57
CA VAL A 165 7.76 8.86 3.53
C VAL A 165 6.44 8.32 4.02
N THR A 166 5.39 8.45 3.23
CA THR A 166 4.07 7.87 3.50
C THR A 166 3.64 6.93 2.39
N GLY A 167 2.72 6.04 2.70
CA GLY A 167 2.13 5.12 1.73
C GLY A 167 1.04 4.24 2.35
N PRO A 168 0.34 3.43 1.54
CA PRO A 168 -0.79 2.62 1.97
C PRO A 168 -0.38 1.24 2.50
N ASP A 169 0.92 0.92 2.55
CA ASP A 169 1.43 -0.40 2.95
C ASP A 169 2.42 -0.32 4.10
N SER A 170 2.00 -0.76 5.28
CA SER A 170 2.87 -0.83 6.47
C SER A 170 4.08 -1.72 6.26
N SER A 171 3.99 -2.78 5.48
CA SER A 171 5.10 -3.69 5.19
C SER A 171 6.22 -3.01 4.40
N CYS A 172 5.88 -2.22 3.39
CA CYS A 172 6.84 -1.41 2.65
C CYS A 172 7.51 -0.35 3.52
N LEU A 173 6.70 0.35 4.33
CA LEU A 173 7.20 1.39 5.24
C LEU A 173 8.11 0.80 6.32
N MET A 174 7.73 -0.33 6.91
CA MET A 174 8.53 -1.07 7.90
C MET A 174 9.88 -1.50 7.33
N HIS A 175 9.90 -2.06 6.12
CA HIS A 175 11.10 -2.49 5.43
C HIS A 175 12.06 -1.31 5.20
N MET A 176 11.57 -0.24 4.61
CA MET A 176 12.36 0.97 4.38
C MET A 176 12.81 1.61 5.70
N ALA A 177 11.96 1.65 6.73
CA ALA A 177 12.32 2.19 8.06
C ALA A 177 13.44 1.39 8.72
N GLY A 178 13.40 0.06 8.60
CA GLY A 178 14.46 -0.82 9.11
C GLY A 178 15.82 -0.54 8.45
N ILE A 179 15.83 -0.38 7.12
CA ILE A 179 17.02 -0.04 6.36
C ILE A 179 17.51 1.37 6.74
N ALA A 180 16.62 2.36 6.74
CA ALA A 180 16.97 3.73 7.08
C ALA A 180 17.59 3.83 8.49
N LYS A 181 17.04 3.11 9.46
CA LYS A 181 17.58 3.03 10.83
C LYS A 181 18.98 2.43 10.84
N LYS A 182 19.19 1.32 10.12
CA LYS A 182 20.49 0.64 10.05
C LYS A 182 21.56 1.52 9.39
N GLU A 183 21.20 2.22 8.34
CA GLU A 183 22.11 3.06 7.55
C GLU A 183 22.16 4.53 8.05
N ASN A 184 21.55 4.85 9.19
CA ASN A 184 21.46 6.19 9.77
C ASN A 184 20.94 7.26 8.80
N MET A 185 19.96 6.92 7.96
CA MET A 185 19.33 7.86 7.03
C MET A 185 18.28 8.72 7.77
N PRO A 186 18.35 10.06 7.69
CA PRO A 186 17.51 10.97 8.48
C PRO A 186 16.13 11.20 7.85
N ILE A 187 15.37 10.13 7.61
CA ILE A 187 14.02 10.18 7.05
C ILE A 187 13.07 9.33 7.90
N LYS A 188 11.83 9.76 8.05
CA LYS A 188 10.82 9.12 8.88
C LYS A 188 9.78 8.44 8.00
N PHE A 189 9.07 7.44 8.57
CA PHE A 189 8.05 6.69 7.86
C PHE A 189 6.74 6.73 8.66
N ILE A 190 5.63 6.99 7.96
CA ILE A 190 4.31 7.12 8.57
C ILE A 190 3.27 6.57 7.59
N HIS A 191 2.29 5.83 8.09
CA HIS A 191 1.22 5.31 7.25
C HIS A 191 0.25 6.44 6.83
N VAL A 192 -0.28 6.39 5.61
CA VAL A 192 -1.17 7.44 5.08
C VAL A 192 -2.37 7.70 6.01
N VAL A 193 -2.98 6.65 6.58
CA VAL A 193 -4.10 6.76 7.52
C VAL A 193 -3.74 7.58 8.76
N GLN A 194 -2.50 7.49 9.24
CA GLN A 194 -2.06 8.27 10.40
C GLN A 194 -1.97 9.77 10.08
N ILE A 195 -1.63 10.12 8.85
CA ILE A 195 -1.64 11.53 8.41
C ILE A 195 -3.08 12.02 8.26
N LEU A 196 -3.96 11.23 7.61
CA LEU A 196 -5.36 11.58 7.42
C LEU A 196 -6.11 11.74 8.74
N ALA A 197 -5.72 10.99 9.78
CA ALA A 197 -6.28 11.03 11.12
C ALA A 197 -5.54 11.99 12.08
N ALA A 198 -4.51 12.69 11.61
CA ALA A 198 -3.74 13.60 12.46
C ALA A 198 -4.57 14.83 12.86
N GLY A 199 -5.06 14.86 14.08
CA GLY A 199 -5.96 15.91 14.61
C GLY A 199 -7.27 15.40 15.15
N LEU A 200 -7.49 14.07 15.10
CA LEU A 200 -8.61 13.39 15.79
C LEU A 200 -8.28 13.13 17.26
#